data_bf92127e87177af1af7ba6461efd4bfc
#
_entry.id   bf92127e87177af1af7ba6461efd4bfc
#
_cell.length_a   1.000
_cell.length_b   1.000
_cell.length_c   1.000
_cell.angle_alpha   90.00
_cell.angle_beta   90.00
_cell.angle_gamma   90.00
#
_symmetry.space_group_name_H-M   'P 1'
#
loop_
_entity.id
_entity.type
_entity.pdbx_description
1 polymer ?
#
loop_
_entity_poly.entity_id
_entity_poly.type
_entity_poly.pdbx_seq_one_letter_code
_entity_poly.pdbx_strand_id
1 'polypeptide(L)'
;MLGVYWVTSREGLVSDIKKRAAQYAMYRNYDIVVDNMNLNPKEVKFWEDLVWAHNETVGNNSELKDKYDSYEIEFKDFFIPLEECIRRDAMRSNPIGEKTIRDTWRRYKHFIQTSEVERYVNNLIKEDESKPYCLVVDMDSTLCFNTTKRPWYGEGAAEGMINDVPNMGVLRLVEQWVKPGPAAYSNNLIIATGRDTSQEEVTKQWLAKYNIYPQEFYFRKQGDYRKGVEIKKEQIEKILEKYNVVAIIDDCEPIVQMYRDMGLTVLQPNKGL
;
A
#
# COMPACT_ATOMS: atom_id res chain seq x y z
N MET A 1 1.47 1.01 -45.63
CA MET A 1 0.62 0.70 -44.47
C MET A 1 0.62 -0.80 -44.25
N LEU A 2 1.48 -1.31 -43.37
CA LEU A 2 1.43 -2.72 -42.96
C LEU A 2 0.52 -2.80 -41.73
N GLY A 3 -0.76 -3.10 -41.96
CA GLY A 3 -1.67 -3.44 -40.88
C GLY A 3 -1.19 -4.72 -40.22
N VAL A 4 -0.79 -4.67 -38.97
CA VAL A 4 -0.47 -5.85 -38.16
C VAL A 4 -1.79 -6.54 -37.86
N TYR A 5 -2.19 -7.45 -38.72
CA TYR A 5 -3.33 -8.32 -38.45
C TYR A 5 -2.85 -9.46 -37.54
N TRP A 6 -3.40 -9.50 -36.34
CA TRP A 6 -3.23 -10.65 -35.47
C TRP A 6 -3.91 -11.89 -36.10
N VAL A 7 -3.13 -12.91 -36.41
CA VAL A 7 -3.62 -14.12 -37.05
C VAL A 7 -3.36 -15.29 -36.11
N THR A 8 -4.42 -15.82 -35.53
CA THR A 8 -4.39 -16.92 -34.55
C THR A 8 -3.60 -18.15 -35.02
N SER A 9 -3.60 -18.44 -36.33
CA SER A 9 -2.83 -19.53 -36.93
C SER A 9 -1.30 -19.34 -36.89
N ARG A 10 -0.79 -18.16 -36.52
CA ARG A 10 0.64 -17.86 -36.43
C ARG A 10 1.16 -17.81 -34.99
N GLU A 11 0.33 -18.02 -33.98
CA GLU A 11 0.73 -17.96 -32.56
C GLU A 11 1.83 -18.98 -32.22
N GLY A 12 1.73 -20.20 -32.75
CA GLY A 12 2.77 -21.21 -32.59
C GLY A 12 4.12 -20.75 -33.10
N LEU A 13 4.16 -20.16 -34.31
CA LEU A 13 5.40 -19.63 -34.90
C LEU A 13 5.96 -18.46 -34.06
N VAL A 14 5.09 -17.56 -33.59
CA VAL A 14 5.51 -16.42 -32.74
C VAL A 14 6.10 -16.92 -31.42
N SER A 15 5.48 -17.93 -30.81
CA SER A 15 5.97 -18.55 -29.57
C SER A 15 7.34 -19.23 -29.78
N ASP A 16 7.53 -19.93 -30.90
CA ASP A 16 8.82 -20.57 -31.24
C ASP A 16 9.90 -19.53 -31.47
N ILE A 17 9.61 -18.45 -32.19
CA ILE A 17 10.55 -17.34 -32.40
C ILE A 17 10.94 -16.69 -31.09
N LYS A 18 9.94 -16.40 -30.21
CA LYS A 18 10.14 -15.82 -28.87
C LYS A 18 11.09 -16.69 -28.04
N LYS A 19 10.82 -18.00 -27.98
CA LYS A 19 11.64 -18.97 -27.26
C LYS A 19 13.09 -18.99 -27.78
N ARG A 20 13.29 -19.10 -29.10
CA ARG A 20 14.62 -19.13 -29.70
C ARG A 20 15.40 -17.84 -29.52
N ALA A 21 14.72 -16.69 -29.60
CA ALA A 21 15.34 -15.39 -29.35
C ALA A 21 15.84 -15.27 -27.91
N ALA A 22 15.02 -15.68 -26.93
CA ALA A 22 15.40 -15.68 -25.52
C ALA A 22 16.57 -16.64 -25.26
N GLN A 23 16.52 -17.87 -25.77
CA GLN A 23 17.62 -18.83 -25.62
C GLN A 23 18.92 -18.29 -26.25
N TYR A 24 18.84 -17.68 -27.43
CA TYR A 24 20.01 -17.06 -28.08
C TYR A 24 20.60 -15.94 -27.20
N ALA A 25 19.76 -15.10 -26.60
CA ALA A 25 20.20 -14.02 -25.72
C ALA A 25 20.87 -14.57 -24.44
N MET A 26 20.31 -15.64 -23.85
CA MET A 26 20.89 -16.32 -22.67
C MET A 26 22.29 -16.86 -22.98
N TYR A 27 22.48 -17.52 -24.15
CA TYR A 27 23.80 -18.00 -24.60
C TYR A 27 24.76 -16.88 -25.10
N ARG A 28 24.38 -15.62 -24.87
CA ARG A 28 25.20 -14.44 -25.08
C ARG A 28 25.38 -13.61 -23.83
N ASN A 29 24.88 -14.09 -22.68
CA ASN A 29 24.92 -13.42 -21.39
C ASN A 29 24.26 -12.02 -21.44
N TYR A 30 23.13 -11.90 -22.17
CA TYR A 30 22.37 -10.66 -22.27
C TYR A 30 21.22 -10.67 -21.29
N ASP A 31 21.01 -9.56 -20.60
CA ASP A 31 19.78 -9.32 -19.86
C ASP A 31 18.58 -9.30 -20.81
N ILE A 32 17.49 -9.92 -20.38
CA ILE A 32 16.27 -10.07 -21.17
C ILE A 32 15.12 -9.36 -20.50
N VAL A 33 14.56 -8.37 -21.17
CA VAL A 33 13.33 -7.71 -20.74
C VAL A 33 12.17 -8.20 -21.59
N VAL A 34 11.14 -8.77 -20.93
CA VAL A 34 9.92 -9.21 -21.59
C VAL A 34 8.80 -8.23 -21.22
N ASP A 35 8.50 -7.33 -22.15
CA ASP A 35 7.36 -6.41 -22.06
C ASP A 35 6.12 -7.09 -22.63
N ASN A 36 5.32 -7.70 -21.75
CA ASN A 36 4.08 -8.37 -22.10
C ASN A 36 3.09 -8.28 -20.94
N MET A 37 1.80 -8.49 -21.22
CA MET A 37 0.77 -8.46 -20.17
C MET A 37 0.89 -9.56 -19.11
N ASN A 38 1.58 -10.66 -19.41
CA ASN A 38 1.88 -11.81 -18.51
C ASN A 38 0.76 -12.20 -17.50
N LEU A 39 -0.51 -11.87 -17.84
CA LEU A 39 -1.67 -12.17 -17.01
C LEU A 39 -2.10 -13.65 -17.08
N ASN A 40 -1.56 -14.38 -18.05
CA ASN A 40 -1.83 -15.78 -18.22
C ASN A 40 -0.78 -16.61 -17.47
N PRO A 41 -1.17 -17.40 -16.47
CA PRO A 41 -0.24 -18.27 -15.73
C PRO A 41 0.60 -19.20 -16.62
N LYS A 42 0.09 -19.58 -17.79
CA LYS A 42 0.84 -20.38 -18.75
C LYS A 42 2.02 -19.62 -19.39
N GLU A 43 1.87 -18.31 -19.58
CA GLU A 43 2.96 -17.46 -20.08
C GLU A 43 4.03 -17.25 -19.01
N VAL A 44 3.63 -17.05 -17.78
CA VAL A 44 4.55 -16.97 -16.63
C VAL A 44 5.34 -18.27 -16.52
N LYS A 45 4.64 -19.40 -16.47
CA LYS A 45 5.28 -20.72 -16.41
C LYS A 45 6.21 -21.01 -17.59
N PHE A 46 5.87 -20.55 -18.79
CA PHE A 46 6.74 -20.70 -19.96
C PHE A 46 8.12 -20.05 -19.74
N TRP A 47 8.15 -18.84 -19.14
CA TRP A 47 9.39 -18.15 -18.84
C TRP A 47 10.17 -18.83 -17.71
N GLU A 48 9.48 -19.24 -16.65
CA GLU A 48 10.09 -20.00 -15.55
C GLU A 48 10.73 -21.30 -16.04
N ASP A 49 10.00 -22.09 -16.83
CA ASP A 49 10.49 -23.36 -17.41
C ASP A 49 11.68 -23.11 -18.35
N LEU A 50 11.70 -22.01 -19.11
CA LEU A 50 12.79 -21.68 -19.99
C LEU A 50 14.08 -21.33 -19.24
N VAL A 51 13.97 -20.51 -18.20
CA VAL A 51 15.11 -20.13 -17.35
C VAL A 51 15.60 -21.33 -16.56
N TRP A 52 14.71 -22.11 -15.99
CA TRP A 52 15.06 -23.33 -15.29
C TRP A 52 15.86 -24.30 -16.19
N ALA A 53 15.37 -24.56 -17.39
CA ALA A 53 16.05 -25.45 -18.34
C ALA A 53 17.45 -24.96 -18.76
N HIS A 54 17.61 -23.64 -18.90
CA HIS A 54 18.93 -23.04 -19.19
C HIS A 54 19.88 -23.25 -17.98
N ASN A 55 19.43 -22.90 -16.78
CA ASN A 55 20.24 -22.99 -15.56
C ASN A 55 20.65 -24.44 -15.26
N GLU A 56 19.75 -25.42 -15.45
CA GLU A 56 20.04 -26.83 -15.34
C GLU A 56 21.10 -27.27 -16.36
N THR A 57 20.98 -26.81 -17.60
CA THR A 57 21.94 -27.15 -18.66
C THR A 57 23.33 -26.59 -18.35
N VAL A 58 23.41 -25.34 -17.92
CA VAL A 58 24.65 -24.66 -17.57
C VAL A 58 25.24 -25.25 -16.27
N GLY A 59 24.42 -25.42 -15.24
CA GLY A 59 24.88 -25.88 -13.93
C GLY A 59 25.41 -27.32 -13.92
N ASN A 60 24.89 -28.19 -14.78
CA ASN A 60 25.26 -29.60 -14.85
C ASN A 60 26.46 -29.85 -15.81
N ASN A 61 27.00 -28.83 -16.48
CA ASN A 61 28.11 -28.96 -17.38
C ASN A 61 29.24 -27.98 -17.01
N SER A 62 30.37 -28.50 -16.57
CA SER A 62 31.53 -27.70 -16.12
C SER A 62 32.08 -26.74 -17.20
N GLU A 63 32.08 -27.16 -18.45
CA GLU A 63 32.55 -26.29 -19.55
C GLU A 63 31.59 -25.13 -19.86
N LEU A 64 30.29 -25.36 -19.66
CA LEU A 64 29.25 -24.34 -19.90
C LEU A 64 29.16 -23.37 -18.73
N LYS A 65 29.38 -23.84 -17.49
CA LYS A 65 29.33 -23.03 -16.28
C LYS A 65 30.34 -21.89 -16.26
N ASP A 66 31.49 -22.10 -16.84
CA ASP A 66 32.53 -21.06 -16.95
C ASP A 66 32.27 -20.08 -18.12
N LYS A 67 31.31 -20.40 -19.00
CA LYS A 67 31.05 -19.65 -20.22
C LYS A 67 29.74 -18.89 -20.21
N TYR A 68 28.73 -19.38 -19.50
CA TYR A 68 27.39 -18.82 -19.53
C TYR A 68 26.89 -18.54 -18.13
N ASP A 69 26.17 -17.42 -17.99
CA ASP A 69 25.53 -17.00 -16.71
C ASP A 69 24.28 -17.80 -16.42
N SER A 70 23.98 -17.95 -15.14
CA SER A 70 22.66 -18.37 -14.67
C SER A 70 21.74 -17.16 -14.60
N TYR A 71 20.43 -17.37 -14.80
CA TYR A 71 19.43 -16.32 -14.85
C TYR A 71 18.48 -16.42 -13.67
N GLU A 72 18.07 -15.26 -13.18
CA GLU A 72 16.93 -15.10 -12.26
C GLU A 72 15.80 -14.37 -12.97
N ILE A 73 14.55 -14.67 -12.60
CA ILE A 73 13.38 -13.96 -13.12
C ILE A 73 12.91 -12.97 -12.08
N GLU A 74 12.88 -11.71 -12.46
CA GLU A 74 12.21 -10.66 -11.69
C GLU A 74 10.89 -10.29 -12.40
N PHE A 75 9.77 -10.40 -11.67
CA PHE A 75 8.48 -9.92 -12.14
C PHE A 75 8.25 -8.50 -11.65
N LYS A 76 8.02 -7.60 -12.59
CA LYS A 76 7.62 -6.22 -12.30
C LYS A 76 6.17 -6.01 -12.70
N ASP A 77 5.28 -6.00 -11.73
CA ASP A 77 3.86 -5.77 -11.96
C ASP A 77 3.51 -4.29 -11.93
N PHE A 78 2.82 -3.83 -12.97
CA PHE A 78 2.28 -2.49 -13.05
C PHE A 78 0.77 -2.55 -12.85
N PHE A 79 0.31 -2.31 -11.61
CA PHE A 79 -1.11 -2.32 -11.31
C PHE A 79 -1.75 -0.98 -11.63
N ILE A 80 -2.55 -1.01 -12.67
CA ILE A 80 -3.34 0.13 -13.09
C ILE A 80 -4.81 -0.27 -12.92
N PRO A 81 -5.64 0.52 -12.20
CA PRO A 81 -7.07 0.25 -12.09
C PRO A 81 -7.73 0.09 -13.45
N LEU A 82 -8.72 -0.80 -13.55
CA LEU A 82 -9.40 -1.12 -14.81
C LEU A 82 -9.86 0.13 -15.57
N GLU A 83 -10.50 1.06 -14.88
CA GLU A 83 -11.02 2.29 -15.49
C GLU A 83 -9.90 3.21 -16.00
N GLU A 84 -8.77 3.23 -15.32
CA GLU A 84 -7.60 3.97 -15.78
C GLU A 84 -6.94 3.31 -17.00
N CYS A 85 -6.93 1.99 -17.06
CA CYS A 85 -6.51 1.25 -18.27
C CYS A 85 -7.37 1.63 -19.46
N ILE A 86 -8.70 1.66 -19.29
CA ILE A 86 -9.66 2.04 -20.33
C ILE A 86 -9.43 3.50 -20.75
N ARG A 87 -9.26 4.41 -19.78
CA ARG A 87 -9.00 5.82 -20.06
C ARG A 87 -7.71 6.03 -20.86
N ARG A 88 -6.63 5.35 -20.48
CA ARG A 88 -5.34 5.41 -21.20
C ARG A 88 -5.42 4.84 -22.60
N ASP A 89 -6.13 3.72 -22.75
CA ASP A 89 -6.31 3.10 -24.06
C ASP A 89 -7.07 4.00 -25.03
N ALA A 90 -8.12 4.67 -24.56
CA ALA A 90 -8.89 5.62 -25.36
C ALA A 90 -8.06 6.82 -25.86
N MET A 91 -6.93 7.12 -25.24
CA MET A 91 -6.01 8.20 -25.64
C MET A 91 -4.95 7.74 -26.64
N ARG A 92 -4.88 6.44 -26.94
CA ARG A 92 -3.90 5.89 -27.90
C ARG A 92 -4.34 6.17 -29.34
N SER A 93 -3.38 6.33 -30.22
CA SER A 93 -3.66 6.45 -31.67
C SER A 93 -4.29 5.17 -32.26
N ASN A 94 -4.12 4.04 -31.58
CA ASN A 94 -4.63 2.73 -32.00
C ASN A 94 -5.17 1.98 -30.76
N PRO A 95 -6.38 2.35 -30.25
CA PRO A 95 -6.94 1.73 -29.06
C PRO A 95 -7.36 0.28 -29.32
N ILE A 96 -7.13 -0.59 -28.37
CA ILE A 96 -7.64 -1.97 -28.40
C ILE A 96 -9.12 -2.06 -28.03
N GLY A 97 -9.63 -1.05 -27.35
CA GLY A 97 -11.03 -0.83 -27.02
C GLY A 97 -11.46 -1.39 -25.66
N GLU A 98 -12.36 -0.64 -25.04
CA GLU A 98 -12.89 -0.93 -23.69
C GLU A 98 -13.40 -2.36 -23.53
N LYS A 99 -14.13 -2.87 -24.51
CA LYS A 99 -14.68 -4.23 -24.47
C LYS A 99 -13.57 -5.26 -24.28
N THR A 100 -12.51 -5.16 -25.07
CA THR A 100 -11.37 -6.10 -25.02
C THR A 100 -10.66 -6.02 -23.67
N ILE A 101 -10.48 -4.81 -23.13
CA ILE A 101 -9.85 -4.61 -21.81
C ILE A 101 -10.71 -5.24 -20.71
N ARG A 102 -12.05 -4.98 -20.71
CA ARG A 102 -12.96 -5.57 -19.73
C ARG A 102 -13.05 -7.09 -19.83
N ASP A 103 -13.04 -7.65 -21.03
CA ASP A 103 -13.08 -9.10 -21.25
C ASP A 103 -11.77 -9.76 -20.79
N THR A 104 -10.63 -9.12 -21.04
CA THR A 104 -9.33 -9.58 -20.55
C THR A 104 -9.27 -9.52 -19.03
N TRP A 105 -9.71 -8.42 -18.42
CA TRP A 105 -9.76 -8.28 -16.97
C TRP A 105 -10.65 -9.35 -16.32
N ARG A 106 -11.86 -9.61 -16.86
CA ARG A 106 -12.74 -10.67 -16.35
C ARG A 106 -12.10 -12.05 -16.43
N ARG A 107 -11.37 -12.34 -17.52
CA ARG A 107 -10.71 -13.63 -17.74
C ARG A 107 -9.61 -13.89 -16.73
N TYR A 108 -8.87 -12.86 -16.36
CA TYR A 108 -7.70 -12.99 -15.48
C TYR A 108 -7.92 -12.37 -14.10
N LYS A 109 -9.16 -12.02 -13.76
CA LYS A 109 -9.51 -11.35 -12.50
C LYS A 109 -8.94 -12.07 -11.27
N HIS A 110 -9.03 -13.39 -11.23
CA HIS A 110 -8.54 -14.16 -10.09
C HIS A 110 -7.01 -14.04 -9.94
N PHE A 111 -6.28 -14.15 -11.03
CA PHE A 111 -4.82 -14.01 -11.03
C PHE A 111 -4.40 -12.59 -10.61
N ILE A 112 -5.04 -11.57 -11.18
CA ILE A 112 -4.79 -10.16 -10.82
C ILE A 112 -5.04 -9.94 -9.32
N GLN A 113 -6.17 -10.43 -8.79
CA GLN A 113 -6.51 -10.29 -7.37
C GLN A 113 -5.53 -11.03 -6.45
N THR A 114 -5.07 -12.21 -6.83
CA THR A 114 -4.07 -12.98 -6.07
C THR A 114 -2.74 -12.21 -6.00
N SER A 115 -2.28 -11.68 -7.13
CA SER A 115 -1.06 -10.87 -7.16
C SER A 115 -1.17 -9.57 -6.37
N GLU A 116 -2.36 -8.94 -6.33
CA GLU A 116 -2.62 -7.78 -5.46
C GLU A 116 -2.53 -8.16 -3.98
N VAL A 117 -3.10 -9.30 -3.59
CA VAL A 117 -3.04 -9.80 -2.21
C VAL A 117 -1.61 -10.13 -1.81
N GLU A 118 -0.87 -10.85 -2.66
CA GLU A 118 0.54 -11.19 -2.40
C GLU A 118 1.39 -9.94 -2.23
N ARG A 119 1.19 -8.93 -3.07
CA ARG A 119 1.88 -7.65 -2.93
C ARG A 119 1.52 -6.95 -1.65
N TYR A 120 0.23 -6.88 -1.31
CA TYR A 120 -0.22 -6.29 -0.05
C TYR A 120 0.47 -6.98 1.13
N VAL A 121 0.48 -8.31 1.17
CA VAL A 121 1.14 -9.09 2.23
C VAL A 121 2.65 -8.83 2.27
N ASN A 122 3.31 -8.76 1.12
CA ASN A 122 4.75 -8.52 1.04
C ASN A 122 5.15 -7.08 1.44
N ASN A 123 4.23 -6.12 1.29
CA ASN A 123 4.44 -4.74 1.70
C ASN A 123 4.10 -4.47 3.16
N LEU A 124 3.43 -5.41 3.87
CA LEU A 124 3.15 -5.22 5.30
C LEU A 124 4.45 -5.02 6.08
N ILE A 125 4.43 -4.03 6.95
CA ILE A 125 5.56 -3.78 7.86
C ILE A 125 5.73 -5.00 8.77
N LYS A 126 6.96 -5.53 8.80
CA LYS A 126 7.30 -6.63 9.69
C LYS A 126 7.45 -6.14 11.12
N GLU A 127 6.92 -6.92 12.05
CA GLU A 127 7.08 -6.65 13.48
C GLU A 127 8.53 -6.80 13.92
N ASP A 128 8.95 -5.94 14.85
CA ASP A 128 10.22 -5.99 15.55
C ASP A 128 9.94 -6.45 16.99
N GLU A 129 10.37 -7.67 17.33
CA GLU A 129 10.11 -8.27 18.64
C GLU A 129 10.64 -7.44 19.83
N SER A 130 11.58 -6.52 19.58
CA SER A 130 12.12 -5.64 20.61
C SER A 130 11.23 -4.44 20.93
N LYS A 131 10.23 -4.13 20.09
CA LYS A 131 9.38 -2.95 20.23
C LYS A 131 8.02 -3.28 20.83
N PRO A 132 7.51 -2.44 21.74
CA PRO A 132 6.15 -2.59 22.24
C PRO A 132 5.11 -2.29 21.12
N TYR A 133 3.91 -2.84 21.31
CA TYR A 133 2.78 -2.61 20.39
C TYR A 133 2.05 -1.32 20.71
N CYS A 134 1.51 -0.66 19.66
CA CYS A 134 0.66 0.49 19.84
C CYS A 134 -0.53 0.52 18.86
N LEU A 135 -1.58 1.22 19.27
CA LEU A 135 -2.66 1.69 18.42
C LEU A 135 -2.45 3.20 18.19
N VAL A 136 -2.51 3.65 16.95
CA VAL A 136 -2.42 5.07 16.59
C VAL A 136 -3.82 5.57 16.23
N VAL A 137 -4.24 6.70 16.80
CA VAL A 137 -5.58 7.24 16.57
C VAL A 137 -5.52 8.72 16.27
N ASP A 138 -6.21 9.14 15.22
CA ASP A 138 -6.45 10.56 14.93
C ASP A 138 -7.58 11.12 15.81
N MET A 139 -7.66 12.45 15.90
CA MET A 139 -8.67 13.14 16.70
C MET A 139 -9.90 13.58 15.89
N ASP A 140 -9.70 14.58 15.02
CA ASP A 140 -10.80 15.29 14.37
C ASP A 140 -11.45 14.45 13.27
N SER A 141 -12.78 14.34 13.27
CA SER A 141 -13.59 13.47 12.41
C SER A 141 -13.34 11.97 12.61
N THR A 142 -12.38 11.57 13.43
CA THR A 142 -12.06 10.20 13.80
C THR A 142 -12.57 9.86 15.20
N LEU A 143 -11.92 10.38 16.24
CA LEU A 143 -12.30 10.15 17.65
C LEU A 143 -13.37 11.11 18.13
N CYS A 144 -13.42 12.32 17.58
CA CYS A 144 -14.42 13.34 17.88
C CYS A 144 -14.88 14.12 16.65
N PHE A 145 -16.04 14.75 16.75
CA PHE A 145 -16.65 15.58 15.72
C PHE A 145 -16.76 17.03 16.15
N ASN A 146 -16.31 17.95 15.33
CA ASN A 146 -16.52 19.38 15.49
C ASN A 146 -17.96 19.77 15.16
N THR A 147 -18.84 19.74 16.13
CA THR A 147 -20.26 20.15 15.97
C THR A 147 -20.51 21.61 16.31
N THR A 148 -19.52 22.29 16.89
CA THR A 148 -19.63 23.70 17.32
C THR A 148 -19.28 24.68 16.21
N LYS A 149 -18.83 24.18 15.04
CA LYS A 149 -18.34 25.00 13.91
C LYS A 149 -17.17 25.91 14.31
N ARG A 150 -16.40 25.53 15.33
CA ARG A 150 -15.19 26.22 15.71
C ARG A 150 -14.19 26.21 14.54
N PRO A 151 -13.30 27.22 14.42
CA PRO A 151 -12.21 27.16 13.45
C PRO A 151 -11.27 25.96 13.76
N TRP A 152 -10.65 25.43 12.74
CA TRP A 152 -9.68 24.34 12.89
C TRP A 152 -8.36 24.82 13.51
N TYR A 153 -7.98 26.07 13.22
CA TYR A 153 -6.71 26.68 13.63
C TYR A 153 -6.92 28.15 14.05
N GLY A 154 -5.97 28.68 14.80
CA GLY A 154 -5.96 30.07 15.20
C GLY A 154 -6.84 30.40 16.39
N GLU A 155 -7.21 31.68 16.50
CA GLU A 155 -8.00 32.20 17.62
C GLU A 155 -9.39 31.54 17.67
N GLY A 156 -9.83 31.11 18.85
CA GLY A 156 -11.10 30.41 19.06
C GLY A 156 -11.08 28.91 18.73
N ALA A 157 -9.99 28.38 18.16
CA ALA A 157 -9.92 26.96 17.79
C ALA A 157 -9.98 26.05 19.05
N ALA A 158 -9.22 26.36 20.08
CA ALA A 158 -9.15 25.57 21.30
C ALA A 158 -10.41 25.65 22.16
N GLU A 159 -11.06 26.80 22.22
CA GLU A 159 -12.18 27.08 23.15
C GLU A 159 -13.38 26.16 22.96
N GLY A 160 -13.67 25.75 21.72
CA GLY A 160 -14.76 24.84 21.40
C GLY A 160 -14.42 23.37 21.53
N MET A 161 -13.14 22.98 21.52
CA MET A 161 -12.69 21.58 21.42
C MET A 161 -13.15 20.71 22.59
N ILE A 162 -13.25 21.25 23.79
CA ILE A 162 -13.72 20.51 24.97
C ILE A 162 -15.18 20.01 24.81
N ASN A 163 -15.94 20.62 23.91
CA ASN A 163 -17.32 20.30 23.59
C ASN A 163 -17.47 19.47 22.31
N ASP A 164 -16.38 19.09 21.65
CA ASP A 164 -16.45 18.20 20.50
C ASP A 164 -17.16 16.90 20.90
N VAL A 165 -18.06 16.45 20.03
CA VAL A 165 -18.88 15.26 20.29
C VAL A 165 -18.07 14.00 19.99
N PRO A 166 -18.02 13.01 20.90
CA PRO A 166 -17.26 11.79 20.67
C PRO A 166 -17.87 10.92 19.57
N ASN A 167 -17.02 10.33 18.75
CA ASN A 167 -17.38 9.17 17.94
C ASN A 167 -17.41 7.94 18.85
N MET A 168 -18.61 7.62 19.36
CA MET A 168 -18.77 6.56 20.36
C MET A 168 -18.27 5.19 19.86
N GLY A 169 -18.35 4.92 18.56
CA GLY A 169 -17.84 3.67 17.99
C GLY A 169 -16.31 3.56 18.13
N VAL A 170 -15.59 4.58 17.72
CA VAL A 170 -14.11 4.63 17.84
C VAL A 170 -13.71 4.72 19.31
N LEU A 171 -14.42 5.54 20.11
CA LEU A 171 -14.14 5.67 21.54
C LEU A 171 -14.19 4.31 22.25
N ARG A 172 -15.21 3.49 21.97
CA ARG A 172 -15.34 2.14 22.54
C ARG A 172 -14.22 1.20 22.11
N LEU A 173 -13.76 1.28 20.88
CA LEU A 173 -12.57 0.51 20.41
C LEU A 173 -11.32 0.91 21.19
N VAL A 174 -11.10 2.21 21.35
CA VAL A 174 -9.96 2.74 22.13
C VAL A 174 -10.06 2.34 23.60
N GLU A 175 -11.24 2.45 24.23
CA GLU A 175 -11.47 1.98 25.59
C GLU A 175 -11.15 0.49 25.77
N GLN A 176 -11.49 -0.35 24.80
CA GLN A 176 -11.14 -1.78 24.87
C GLN A 176 -9.64 -2.01 24.69
N TRP A 177 -9.00 -1.23 23.81
CA TRP A 177 -7.56 -1.33 23.56
C TRP A 177 -6.73 -1.02 24.81
N VAL A 178 -7.06 0.05 25.54
CA VAL A 178 -6.30 0.49 26.71
C VAL A 178 -6.58 -0.32 27.98
N LYS A 179 -7.56 -1.24 27.96
CA LYS A 179 -7.81 -2.11 29.11
C LYS A 179 -6.62 -3.05 29.35
N PRO A 180 -6.26 -3.28 30.61
CA PRO A 180 -5.25 -4.29 30.96
C PRO A 180 -5.62 -5.64 30.34
N GLY A 181 -4.78 -6.12 29.42
CA GLY A 181 -4.86 -7.46 28.87
C GLY A 181 -3.93 -8.44 29.62
N PRO A 182 -3.84 -9.71 29.17
CA PRO A 182 -2.80 -10.62 29.64
C PRO A 182 -1.43 -9.95 29.50
N ALA A 183 -0.57 -10.12 30.51
CA ALA A 183 0.65 -9.34 30.74
C ALA A 183 1.71 -9.32 29.63
N ALA A 184 1.46 -9.97 28.49
CA ALA A 184 2.37 -10.01 27.33
C ALA A 184 2.27 -8.80 26.39
N TYR A 185 1.20 -7.98 26.48
CA TYR A 185 0.97 -6.87 25.55
C TYR A 185 0.76 -5.58 26.31
N SER A 186 1.75 -4.69 26.31
CA SER A 186 1.55 -3.31 26.70
C SER A 186 0.74 -2.60 25.61
N ASN A 187 -0.52 -2.32 25.87
CA ASN A 187 -1.44 -1.72 24.93
C ASN A 187 -1.23 -0.19 24.87
N ASN A 188 -0.16 0.27 24.24
CA ASN A 188 0.10 1.69 24.13
C ASN A 188 -0.90 2.34 23.16
N LEU A 189 -1.47 3.46 23.58
CA LEU A 189 -2.28 4.34 22.75
C LEU A 189 -1.47 5.57 22.38
N ILE A 190 -1.40 5.88 21.10
CA ILE A 190 -0.72 7.04 20.57
C ILE A 190 -1.74 7.93 19.86
N ILE A 191 -1.77 9.21 20.17
CA ILE A 191 -2.53 10.19 19.41
C ILE A 191 -1.64 10.87 18.41
N ALA A 192 -1.96 10.72 17.12
CA ALA A 192 -1.30 11.42 16.02
C ALA A 192 -2.33 12.31 15.33
N THR A 193 -2.23 13.63 15.47
CA THR A 193 -3.27 14.55 15.05
C THR A 193 -2.76 15.70 14.19
N GLY A 194 -3.65 16.24 13.34
CA GLY A 194 -3.42 17.48 12.61
C GLY A 194 -3.53 18.73 13.48
N ARG A 195 -4.05 18.63 14.71
CA ARG A 195 -4.06 19.74 15.68
C ARG A 195 -2.64 20.22 15.96
N ASP A 196 -2.47 21.50 16.20
CA ASP A 196 -1.14 22.02 16.51
C ASP A 196 -0.86 22.06 18.03
N THR A 197 0.37 22.34 18.39
CA THR A 197 0.83 22.34 19.78
C THR A 197 0.12 23.36 20.67
N SER A 198 -0.56 24.39 20.13
CA SER A 198 -1.36 25.32 20.94
C SER A 198 -2.66 24.69 21.44
N GLN A 199 -3.08 23.59 20.82
CA GLN A 199 -4.31 22.85 21.12
C GLN A 199 -4.05 21.62 21.99
N GLU A 200 -2.82 21.40 22.43
CA GLU A 200 -2.42 20.20 23.17
C GLU A 200 -3.17 20.05 24.49
N GLU A 201 -3.23 21.10 25.28
CA GLU A 201 -3.83 21.05 26.62
C GLU A 201 -5.34 20.71 26.55
N VAL A 202 -6.09 21.39 25.69
CA VAL A 202 -7.52 21.13 25.54
C VAL A 202 -7.79 19.73 24.95
N THR A 203 -6.91 19.22 24.10
CA THR A 203 -7.01 17.86 23.57
C THR A 203 -6.84 16.82 24.67
N LYS A 204 -5.86 17.00 25.56
CA LYS A 204 -5.65 16.14 26.72
C LYS A 204 -6.82 16.20 27.69
N GLN A 205 -7.37 17.38 27.96
CA GLN A 205 -8.56 17.56 28.79
C GLN A 205 -9.78 16.87 28.20
N TRP A 206 -9.99 16.96 26.89
CA TRP A 206 -11.07 16.25 26.21
C TRP A 206 -10.94 14.74 26.36
N LEU A 207 -9.77 14.16 26.15
CA LEU A 207 -9.52 12.73 26.34
C LEU A 207 -9.71 12.29 27.79
N ALA A 208 -9.23 13.08 28.74
CA ALA A 208 -9.39 12.80 30.17
C ALA A 208 -10.87 12.75 30.60
N LYS A 209 -11.75 13.56 29.99
CA LYS A 209 -13.22 13.51 30.19
C LYS A 209 -13.80 12.13 29.90
N TYR A 210 -13.16 11.34 29.03
CA TYR A 210 -13.54 9.98 28.69
C TYR A 210 -12.62 8.91 29.29
N ASN A 211 -11.78 9.28 30.28
CA ASN A 211 -10.82 8.40 30.94
C ASN A 211 -9.80 7.76 29.95
N ILE A 212 -9.43 8.48 28.92
CA ILE A 212 -8.42 8.05 27.95
C ILE A 212 -7.13 8.81 28.21
N TYR A 213 -6.03 8.06 28.42
CA TYR A 213 -4.71 8.59 28.78
C TYR A 213 -3.66 7.99 27.84
N PRO A 214 -3.42 8.59 26.67
CA PRO A 214 -2.42 8.12 25.72
C PRO A 214 -1.01 8.17 26.30
N GLN A 215 -0.15 7.26 25.85
CA GLN A 215 1.27 7.22 26.22
C GLN A 215 2.05 8.33 25.55
N GLU A 216 1.76 8.62 24.28
CA GLU A 216 2.41 9.68 23.52
C GLU A 216 1.41 10.45 22.65
N PHE A 217 1.81 11.69 22.35
CA PHE A 217 1.07 12.59 21.47
C PHE A 217 2.00 13.13 20.40
N TYR A 218 1.50 13.14 19.18
CA TYR A 218 2.16 13.76 18.03
C TYR A 218 1.25 14.83 17.47
N PHE A 219 1.56 16.07 17.82
CA PHE A 219 0.90 17.27 17.32
C PHE A 219 1.65 17.84 16.13
N ARG A 220 0.96 18.60 15.29
CA ARG A 220 1.56 19.50 14.34
C ARG A 220 2.28 20.62 15.12
N LYS A 221 3.43 21.07 14.64
CA LYS A 221 4.07 22.25 15.22
C LYS A 221 3.22 23.49 14.91
N GLN A 222 3.02 24.38 15.89
CA GLN A 222 2.34 25.64 15.66
C GLN A 222 3.07 26.45 14.57
N GLY A 223 2.29 26.97 13.60
CA GLY A 223 2.86 27.69 12.45
C GLY A 223 3.35 26.80 11.31
N ASP A 224 3.18 25.50 11.39
CA ASP A 224 3.45 24.58 10.27
C ASP A 224 2.19 24.42 9.41
N TYR A 225 2.18 25.01 8.23
CA TYR A 225 1.05 25.01 7.29
C TYR A 225 1.19 23.99 6.15
N ARG A 226 2.13 23.06 6.23
CA ARG A 226 2.26 21.98 5.24
C ARG A 226 1.00 21.11 5.17
N LYS A 227 0.89 20.32 4.12
CA LYS A 227 -0.25 19.42 3.94
C LYS A 227 -0.33 18.39 5.07
N GLY A 228 -1.55 18.02 5.48
CA GLY A 228 -1.76 17.03 6.54
C GLY A 228 -1.06 15.70 6.30
N VAL A 229 -1.01 15.25 5.04
CA VAL A 229 -0.30 14.01 4.64
C VAL A 229 1.20 14.06 4.98
N GLU A 230 1.86 15.19 4.74
CA GLU A 230 3.29 15.36 5.05
C GLU A 230 3.56 15.30 6.56
N ILE A 231 2.70 16.00 7.34
CA ILE A 231 2.79 16.01 8.79
C ILE A 231 2.57 14.60 9.37
N LYS A 232 1.51 13.93 8.94
CA LYS A 232 1.16 12.58 9.41
C LYS A 232 2.22 11.56 9.01
N LYS A 233 2.86 11.74 7.86
CA LYS A 233 3.97 10.88 7.45
C LYS A 233 5.17 11.03 8.39
N GLU A 234 5.58 12.25 8.72
CA GLU A 234 6.65 12.48 9.70
C GLU A 234 6.30 11.96 11.10
N GLN A 235 5.03 12.07 11.50
CA GLN A 235 4.56 11.54 12.78
C GLN A 235 4.67 10.03 12.83
N ILE A 236 4.17 9.33 11.80
CA ILE A 236 4.17 7.86 11.80
C ILE A 236 5.58 7.28 11.66
N GLU A 237 6.48 7.92 10.91
CA GLU A 237 7.88 7.51 10.82
C GLU A 237 8.54 7.50 12.20
N LYS A 238 8.33 8.55 13.02
CA LYS A 238 8.83 8.61 14.41
C LYS A 238 8.19 7.58 15.34
N ILE A 239 6.91 7.27 15.13
CA ILE A 239 6.21 6.23 15.91
C ILE A 239 6.79 4.85 15.58
N LEU A 240 7.03 4.55 14.31
CA LEU A 240 7.61 3.29 13.85
C LEU A 240 9.03 3.04 14.36
N GLU A 241 9.78 4.09 14.68
CA GLU A 241 11.09 3.94 15.34
C GLU A 241 10.98 3.29 16.72
N LYS A 242 9.86 3.51 17.43
CA LYS A 242 9.65 3.10 18.82
C LYS A 242 8.70 1.94 19.01
N TYR A 243 7.74 1.77 18.11
CA TYR A 243 6.59 0.88 18.31
C TYR A 243 6.32 -0.01 17.09
N ASN A 244 5.76 -1.19 17.37
CA ASN A 244 5.03 -1.97 16.38
C ASN A 244 3.59 -1.44 16.29
N VAL A 245 3.24 -0.83 15.18
CA VAL A 245 1.91 -0.27 14.96
C VAL A 245 0.94 -1.38 14.54
N VAL A 246 0.03 -1.76 15.42
CA VAL A 246 -0.96 -2.81 15.16
C VAL A 246 -2.01 -2.33 14.16
N ALA A 247 -2.52 -1.11 14.37
CA ALA A 247 -3.44 -0.45 13.45
C ALA A 247 -3.41 1.07 13.65
N ILE A 248 -3.88 1.77 12.64
CA ILE A 248 -4.14 3.21 12.67
C ILE A 248 -5.64 3.43 12.48
N ILE A 249 -6.23 4.37 13.20
CA ILE A 249 -7.60 4.82 12.98
C ILE A 249 -7.55 6.28 12.51
N ASP A 250 -7.94 6.54 11.27
CA ASP A 250 -7.90 7.87 10.65
C ASP A 250 -9.01 7.94 9.57
N ASP A 251 -9.69 9.08 9.41
CA ASP A 251 -10.80 9.25 8.47
C ASP A 251 -10.38 9.84 7.12
N CYS A 252 -9.27 10.56 7.08
CA CYS A 252 -8.84 11.36 5.95
C CYS A 252 -8.26 10.50 4.81
N GLU A 253 -9.00 10.32 3.71
CA GLU A 253 -8.65 9.44 2.60
C GLU A 253 -7.21 9.58 2.09
N PRO A 254 -6.65 10.79 1.82
CA PRO A 254 -5.26 10.91 1.39
C PRO A 254 -4.23 10.42 2.43
N ILE A 255 -4.55 10.57 3.72
CA ILE A 255 -3.69 10.12 4.83
C ILE A 255 -3.80 8.60 4.97
N VAL A 256 -5.02 8.08 4.93
CA VAL A 256 -5.30 6.63 4.94
C VAL A 256 -4.57 5.92 3.81
N GLN A 257 -4.62 6.48 2.59
CA GLN A 257 -3.91 5.89 1.46
C GLN A 257 -2.39 5.92 1.66
N MET A 258 -1.83 7.01 2.14
CA MET A 258 -0.40 7.11 2.47
C MET A 258 0.03 6.04 3.47
N TYR A 259 -0.73 5.81 4.55
CA TYR A 259 -0.44 4.76 5.52
C TYR A 259 -0.51 3.35 4.91
N ARG A 260 -1.52 3.09 4.07
CA ARG A 260 -1.65 1.81 3.35
C ARG A 260 -0.50 1.57 2.39
N ASP A 261 -0.04 2.61 1.68
CA ASP A 261 1.12 2.55 0.79
C ASP A 261 2.42 2.27 1.55
N MET A 262 2.49 2.65 2.83
CA MET A 262 3.58 2.31 3.75
C MET A 262 3.47 0.88 4.33
N GLY A 263 2.43 0.12 3.99
CA GLY A 263 2.21 -1.24 4.49
C GLY A 263 1.58 -1.32 5.88
N LEU A 264 0.89 -0.27 6.32
CA LEU A 264 0.22 -0.19 7.61
C LEU A 264 -1.26 -0.58 7.52
N THR A 265 -1.77 -1.24 8.54
CA THR A 265 -3.20 -1.54 8.67
C THR A 265 -3.96 -0.30 9.10
N VAL A 266 -4.96 0.12 8.33
CA VAL A 266 -5.75 1.32 8.63
C VAL A 266 -7.24 0.99 8.70
N LEU A 267 -7.84 1.34 9.81
CA LEU A 267 -9.29 1.33 10.05
C LEU A 267 -9.83 2.73 9.79
N GLN A 268 -10.63 2.87 8.75
CA GLN A 268 -11.22 4.15 8.35
C GLN A 268 -12.68 4.20 8.81
N PRO A 269 -13.02 4.96 9.87
CA PRO A 269 -14.37 4.98 10.44
C PRO A 269 -15.37 5.73 9.56
N ASN A 270 -14.91 6.73 8.82
CA ASN A 270 -15.71 7.57 7.93
C ASN A 270 -14.90 7.88 6.66
N LYS A 271 -15.57 8.27 5.58
CA LYS A 271 -14.88 8.83 4.40
C LYS A 271 -14.87 10.34 4.50
N GLY A 272 -13.88 10.90 5.21
CA GLY A 272 -13.60 12.34 5.26
C GLY A 272 -14.85 13.21 5.44
N LEU A 273 -15.23 13.47 6.67
CA LEU A 273 -16.34 14.40 6.99
C LEU A 273 -15.82 15.83 7.04
#